data_05d994f730265e52e46235e9b3107b2e
#
_entry.id   05d994f730265e52e46235e9b3107b2e
#
_cell.length_a   1.000
_cell.length_b   1.000
_cell.length_c   1.000
_cell.angle_alpha   90.00
_cell.angle_beta   90.00
_cell.angle_gamma   90.00
#
_symmetry.space_group_name_H-M   'P 1'
#
loop_
_entity.id
_entity.type
_entity.pdbx_description
1 polymer ?
#
loop_
_entity_poly.entity_id
_entity_poly.type
_entity_poly.pdbx_seq_one_letter_code
_entity_poly.pdbx_strand_id
1 'polypeptide(L)'
;MKFSREIELRGHIVDSGILAKVMDCVVEYNGDFETEEFTLGRQKADPSYARMQISAETPEQLTQIISELRRLGVLVTGEAEVTLKNVIKAKVAPECFYSTTNHPTFIHCEGEWIPVENMKMDALIRVDTKNRTASCAVQGKLLPGDFVVVGEEGVRVDFPERPREIGVFEVMGGDVSSERPS
;
A
#
# COMPACT_ATOMS: atom_id res chain seq x y z
N MET A 1 11.90 23.85 7.07
CA MET A 1 10.77 23.75 6.14
C MET A 1 10.39 22.28 6.15
N LYS A 2 9.20 21.91 6.66
CA LYS A 2 8.79 20.49 6.70
C LYS A 2 8.23 20.09 5.35
N PHE A 3 8.58 18.89 4.91
CA PHE A 3 8.01 18.25 3.72
C PHE A 3 6.84 17.41 4.17
N SER A 4 5.73 17.41 3.43
CA SER A 4 4.53 16.68 3.82
C SER A 4 3.90 15.93 2.66
N ARG A 5 3.17 14.87 3.02
CA ARG A 5 2.33 14.05 2.12
C ARG A 5 1.04 13.68 2.83
N GLU A 6 -0.03 13.69 2.07
CA GLU A 6 -1.33 13.22 2.54
C GLU A 6 -1.45 11.72 2.31
N ILE A 7 -2.00 11.02 3.28
CA ILE A 7 -2.31 9.60 3.22
C ILE A 7 -3.77 9.35 3.56
N GLU A 8 -4.34 8.31 2.99
CA GLU A 8 -5.66 7.82 3.32
C GLU A 8 -5.62 6.37 3.79
N LEU A 9 -6.43 6.11 4.80
CA LEU A 9 -6.68 4.78 5.35
C LEU A 9 -8.17 4.50 5.26
N ARG A 10 -8.55 3.35 4.72
CA ARG A 10 -9.95 2.95 4.61
C ARG A 10 -10.10 1.46 4.95
N GLY A 11 -11.17 1.14 5.64
CA GLY A 11 -11.48 -0.23 6.05
C GLY A 11 -11.55 -0.38 7.56
N HIS A 12 -11.24 -1.56 8.08
CA HIS A 12 -11.25 -1.83 9.54
C HIS A 12 -9.95 -1.35 10.22
N ILE A 13 -9.58 -0.08 9.96
CA ILE A 13 -8.28 0.49 10.35
C ILE A 13 -8.03 0.53 11.86
N VAL A 14 -9.08 0.67 12.67
CA VAL A 14 -8.97 0.67 14.13
C VAL A 14 -8.87 -0.74 14.66
N ASP A 15 -9.78 -1.56 14.25
CA ASP A 15 -9.91 -2.94 14.73
C ASP A 15 -8.74 -3.85 14.30
N SER A 16 -8.19 -3.64 13.11
CA SER A 16 -7.02 -4.37 12.62
C SER A 16 -5.71 -3.89 13.25
N GLY A 17 -5.75 -2.77 13.99
CA GLY A 17 -4.57 -2.13 14.54
C GLY A 17 -3.69 -1.43 13.50
N ILE A 18 -4.14 -1.30 12.24
CA ILE A 18 -3.35 -0.67 11.17
C ILE A 18 -3.09 0.82 11.46
N LEU A 19 -4.07 1.51 12.03
CA LEU A 19 -3.92 2.93 12.40
C LEU A 19 -2.79 3.13 13.41
N ALA A 20 -2.74 2.29 14.45
CA ALA A 20 -1.66 2.32 15.44
C ALA A 20 -0.30 2.05 14.80
N LYS A 21 -0.20 1.04 13.93
CA LYS A 21 1.04 0.71 13.20
C LYS A 21 1.51 1.84 12.31
N VAL A 22 0.59 2.57 11.68
CA VAL A 22 0.92 3.75 10.85
C VAL A 22 1.51 4.85 11.72
N MET A 23 0.86 5.16 12.85
CA MET A 23 1.36 6.17 13.79
C MET A 23 2.74 5.79 14.35
N ASP A 24 2.92 4.55 14.79
CA ASP A 24 4.18 4.03 15.32
C ASP A 24 5.29 4.12 14.26
N CYS A 25 5.01 3.73 13.02
CA CYS A 25 5.94 3.83 11.91
C CYS A 25 6.41 5.27 11.67
N VAL A 26 5.48 6.23 11.63
CA VAL A 26 5.83 7.63 11.42
C VAL A 26 6.74 8.16 12.53
N VAL A 27 6.42 7.84 13.78
CA VAL A 27 7.21 8.26 14.95
C VAL A 27 8.59 7.58 14.98
N GLU A 28 8.69 6.30 14.65
CA GLU A 28 9.93 5.53 14.59
C GLU A 28 10.94 6.16 13.61
N TYR A 29 10.47 6.69 12.51
CA TYR A 29 11.28 7.38 11.52
C TYR A 29 11.38 8.90 11.76
N ASN A 30 11.07 9.37 12.99
CA ASN A 30 11.11 10.78 13.39
C ASN A 30 10.27 11.72 12.50
N GLY A 31 9.16 11.22 11.97
CA GLY A 31 8.15 12.02 11.30
C GLY A 31 7.09 12.54 12.27
N ASP A 32 6.28 13.45 11.79
CA ASP A 32 5.07 13.93 12.47
C ASP A 32 3.84 13.59 11.64
N PHE A 33 2.70 13.47 12.29
CA PHE A 33 1.42 13.28 11.61
C PHE A 33 0.34 14.19 12.19
N GLU A 34 -0.57 14.61 11.33
CA GLU A 34 -1.78 15.35 11.69
C GLU A 34 -2.98 14.66 11.05
N THR A 35 -4.01 14.42 11.84
CA THR A 35 -5.26 13.82 11.35
C THR A 35 -6.20 14.93 10.90
N GLU A 36 -6.49 14.99 9.59
CA GLU A 36 -7.39 15.97 9.02
C GLU A 36 -8.85 15.52 9.05
N GLU A 37 -9.07 14.23 8.81
CA GLU A 37 -10.41 13.64 8.81
C GLU A 37 -10.36 12.24 9.42
N PHE A 38 -11.34 11.95 10.26
CA PHE A 38 -11.50 10.63 10.85
C PHE A 38 -12.97 10.28 10.99
N THR A 39 -13.39 9.21 10.34
CA THR A 39 -14.74 8.67 10.43
C THR A 39 -14.70 7.25 10.92
N LEU A 40 -15.31 7.00 12.07
CA LEU A 40 -15.39 5.67 12.65
C LEU A 40 -16.66 4.95 12.17
N GLY A 41 -16.52 3.73 11.70
CA GLY A 41 -17.65 2.84 11.41
C GLY A 41 -18.50 2.61 12.67
N ARG A 42 -19.82 2.75 12.56
CA ARG A 42 -20.75 2.64 13.69
C ARG A 42 -21.02 1.19 14.10
N GLN A 43 -20.94 0.29 13.14
CA GLN A 43 -21.13 -1.14 13.35
C GLN A 43 -19.84 -1.88 13.00
N LYS A 44 -19.72 -3.12 13.50
CA LYS A 44 -18.54 -3.95 13.30
C LYS A 44 -18.24 -4.24 11.81
N ALA A 45 -19.25 -4.17 10.95
CA ALA A 45 -19.15 -4.34 9.51
C ALA A 45 -18.84 -3.05 8.76
N ASP A 46 -18.98 -1.90 9.40
CA ASP A 46 -18.80 -0.60 8.74
C ASP A 46 -17.31 -0.27 8.64
N PRO A 47 -16.82 0.15 7.47
CA PRO A 47 -15.45 0.61 7.34
C PRO A 47 -15.26 1.95 8.05
N SER A 48 -14.08 2.14 8.60
CA SER A 48 -13.59 3.42 9.09
C SER A 48 -12.74 4.10 8.03
N TYR A 49 -12.59 5.40 8.13
CA TYR A 49 -11.79 6.22 7.21
C TYR A 49 -10.93 7.18 8.02
N ALA A 50 -9.69 7.36 7.61
CA ALA A 50 -8.81 8.38 8.15
C ALA A 50 -8.01 9.02 7.01
N ARG A 51 -7.94 10.35 7.02
CA ARG A 51 -7.05 11.14 6.19
C ARG A 51 -6.06 11.86 7.10
N MET A 52 -4.79 11.68 6.82
CA MET A 52 -3.72 12.18 7.66
C MET A 52 -2.65 12.85 6.80
N GLN A 53 -2.10 13.94 7.30
CA GLN A 53 -0.92 14.56 6.73
C GLN A 53 0.32 14.06 7.48
N ILE A 54 1.25 13.45 6.76
CA ILE A 54 2.53 13.00 7.29
C ILE A 54 3.58 14.01 6.91
N SER A 55 4.42 14.40 7.86
CA SER A 55 5.49 15.37 7.61
C SER A 55 6.83 14.93 8.19
N ALA A 56 7.90 15.38 7.55
CA ALA A 56 9.27 15.12 7.98
C ALA A 56 10.16 16.33 7.70
N GLU A 57 11.34 16.36 8.33
CA GLU A 57 12.27 17.47 8.18
C GLU A 57 13.02 17.45 6.85
N THR A 58 13.24 16.26 6.28
CA THR A 58 13.91 16.07 4.98
C THR A 58 13.06 15.29 3.99
N PRO A 59 13.24 15.51 2.67
CA PRO A 59 12.53 14.76 1.64
C PRO A 59 12.83 13.26 1.68
N GLU A 60 14.09 12.89 1.98
CA GLU A 60 14.55 11.51 2.04
C GLU A 60 13.84 10.76 3.18
N GLN A 61 13.74 11.41 4.34
CA GLN A 61 13.05 10.89 5.51
C GLN A 61 11.56 10.68 5.21
N LEU A 62 10.90 11.66 4.57
CA LEU A 62 9.51 11.53 4.16
C LEU A 62 9.32 10.38 3.16
N THR A 63 10.21 10.24 2.18
CA THR A 63 10.18 9.16 1.21
C THR A 63 10.31 7.79 1.89
N GLN A 64 11.19 7.67 2.88
CA GLN A 64 11.36 6.44 3.65
C GLN A 64 10.09 6.10 4.45
N ILE A 65 9.51 7.06 5.15
CA ILE A 65 8.24 6.88 5.88
C ILE A 65 7.15 6.41 4.92
N ILE A 66 6.97 7.09 3.80
CA ILE A 66 5.95 6.75 2.81
C ILE A 66 6.15 5.35 2.22
N SER A 67 7.39 4.94 1.98
CA SER A 67 7.71 3.58 1.51
C SER A 67 7.28 2.51 2.52
N GLU A 68 7.56 2.72 3.81
CA GLU A 68 7.12 1.79 4.86
C GLU A 68 5.61 1.79 5.04
N LEU A 69 4.95 2.94 4.97
CA LEU A 69 3.48 3.03 5.04
C LEU A 69 2.80 2.29 3.88
N ARG A 70 3.36 2.35 2.66
CA ARG A 70 2.86 1.57 1.52
C ARG A 70 2.93 0.06 1.78
N ARG A 71 3.98 -0.43 2.45
CA ARG A 71 4.09 -1.85 2.84
C ARG A 71 3.02 -2.27 3.83
N LEU A 72 2.49 -1.33 4.61
CA LEU A 72 1.34 -1.55 5.49
C LEU A 72 -0.01 -1.48 4.77
N GLY A 73 -0.03 -1.22 3.47
CA GLY A 73 -1.26 -1.10 2.67
C GLY A 73 -1.93 0.27 2.74
N VAL A 74 -1.20 1.30 3.15
CA VAL A 74 -1.70 2.67 3.21
C VAL A 74 -1.75 3.28 1.81
N LEU A 75 -2.85 3.97 1.50
CA LEU A 75 -2.98 4.76 0.29
C LEU A 75 -2.31 6.12 0.49
N VAL A 76 -1.37 6.46 -0.35
CA VAL A 76 -0.73 7.77 -0.34
C VAL A 76 -1.47 8.64 -1.34
N THR A 77 -2.21 9.62 -0.85
CA THR A 77 -2.86 10.63 -1.68
C THR A 77 -1.85 11.72 -2.01
N GLY A 78 -1.71 11.98 -3.24
CA GLY A 78 -0.84 12.99 -3.79
C GLY A 78 -0.55 12.62 -5.22
N GLU A 79 -0.64 13.59 -6.11
CA GLU A 79 -0.59 13.45 -7.56
C GLU A 79 0.79 13.03 -8.10
N ALA A 80 1.51 12.16 -7.40
CA ALA A 80 2.73 11.58 -7.95
C ALA A 80 2.32 10.64 -9.10
N GLU A 81 2.76 10.96 -10.28
CA GLU A 81 2.62 10.07 -11.43
C GLU A 81 3.71 8.99 -11.41
N VAL A 82 3.40 7.87 -12.05
CA VAL A 82 4.41 6.82 -12.24
C VAL A 82 5.58 7.33 -13.07
N THR A 83 6.76 6.93 -12.70
CA THR A 83 7.93 7.12 -13.56
C THR A 83 8.00 5.99 -14.57
N LEU A 84 8.04 6.35 -15.86
CA LEU A 84 8.15 5.41 -16.95
C LEU A 84 9.56 5.41 -17.54
N LYS A 85 10.14 4.24 -17.75
CA LYS A 85 11.39 4.07 -18.50
C LYS A 85 11.18 3.22 -19.75
N ASN A 86 11.83 3.63 -20.81
CA ASN A 86 11.81 2.90 -22.07
C ASN A 86 12.68 1.64 -21.98
N VAL A 87 12.20 0.54 -22.53
CA VAL A 87 12.97 -0.66 -22.77
C VAL A 87 13.89 -0.40 -23.97
N ILE A 88 15.21 -0.43 -23.75
CA ILE A 88 16.21 -0.18 -24.80
C ILE A 88 16.55 -1.47 -25.53
N LYS A 89 16.67 -2.58 -24.80
CA LYS A 89 17.06 -3.89 -25.33
C LYS A 89 15.95 -4.91 -25.05
N ALA A 90 15.60 -5.68 -26.08
CA ALA A 90 14.60 -6.74 -25.96
C ALA A 90 14.90 -7.69 -24.78
N LYS A 91 13.89 -8.04 -24.03
CA LYS A 91 13.94 -8.95 -22.87
C LYS A 91 14.80 -8.46 -21.68
N VAL A 92 15.14 -7.16 -21.66
CA VAL A 92 15.89 -6.55 -20.56
C VAL A 92 15.02 -5.50 -19.90
N ALA A 93 14.71 -5.70 -18.63
CA ALA A 93 13.96 -4.74 -17.83
C ALA A 93 14.84 -3.52 -17.49
N PRO A 94 14.27 -2.31 -17.43
CA PRO A 94 14.95 -1.16 -16.86
C PRO A 94 15.34 -1.41 -15.39
N GLU A 95 16.42 -0.80 -14.94
CA GLU A 95 16.77 -0.83 -13.51
C GLU A 95 15.67 -0.20 -12.66
N CYS A 96 15.46 -0.74 -11.44
CA CYS A 96 14.46 -0.30 -10.49
C CYS A 96 13.02 -0.43 -11.00
N PHE A 97 12.73 -1.37 -11.90
CA PHE A 97 11.36 -1.63 -12.30
C PHE A 97 10.48 -2.03 -11.11
N TYR A 98 9.21 -1.65 -11.16
CA TYR A 98 8.24 -2.05 -10.15
C TYR A 98 7.88 -3.54 -10.33
N SER A 99 8.04 -4.34 -9.25
CA SER A 99 7.63 -5.74 -9.23
C SER A 99 6.25 -5.89 -8.64
N THR A 100 5.35 -6.52 -9.40
CA THR A 100 3.93 -6.66 -9.02
C THR A 100 3.68 -7.79 -8.03
N THR A 101 2.58 -7.67 -7.30
CA THR A 101 1.99 -8.72 -6.47
C THR A 101 0.78 -9.35 -7.19
N ASN A 102 0.04 -10.24 -6.51
CA ASN A 102 -1.23 -10.78 -7.01
C ASN A 102 -2.44 -9.89 -6.74
N HIS A 103 -2.24 -8.75 -6.06
CA HIS A 103 -3.34 -7.87 -5.68
C HIS A 103 -3.69 -6.87 -6.78
N PRO A 104 -4.96 -6.45 -6.89
CA PRO A 104 -5.35 -5.38 -7.79
C PRO A 104 -4.44 -4.18 -7.63
N THR A 105 -3.87 -3.73 -8.73
CA THR A 105 -2.89 -2.64 -8.76
C THR A 105 -3.36 -1.58 -9.74
N PHE A 106 -3.15 -0.33 -9.38
CA PHE A 106 -3.47 0.84 -10.18
C PHE A 106 -2.21 1.69 -10.31
N ILE A 107 -2.08 2.37 -11.43
CA ILE A 107 -1.02 3.36 -11.65
C ILE A 107 -1.63 4.72 -11.93
N HIS A 108 -1.00 5.77 -11.40
CA HIS A 108 -1.37 7.16 -11.70
C HIS A 108 -0.53 7.65 -12.87
N CYS A 109 -1.15 7.90 -14.00
CA CYS A 109 -0.49 8.29 -15.23
C CYS A 109 -1.35 9.31 -15.98
N GLU A 110 -0.76 10.43 -16.40
CA GLU A 110 -1.44 11.52 -17.08
C GLU A 110 -2.70 12.04 -16.35
N GLY A 111 -2.61 12.14 -15.03
CA GLY A 111 -3.68 12.66 -14.17
C GLY A 111 -4.82 11.68 -13.89
N GLU A 112 -4.73 10.43 -14.31
CA GLU A 112 -5.77 9.41 -14.11
C GLU A 112 -5.21 8.14 -13.46
N TRP A 113 -6.04 7.47 -12.65
CA TRP A 113 -5.73 6.16 -12.11
C TRP A 113 -6.14 5.06 -13.09
N ILE A 114 -5.17 4.34 -13.63
CA ILE A 114 -5.34 3.28 -14.61
C ILE A 114 -5.19 1.93 -13.92
N PRO A 115 -6.18 1.02 -14.01
CA PRO A 115 -6.04 -0.34 -13.49
C PRO A 115 -5.01 -1.13 -14.30
N VAL A 116 -4.22 -1.93 -13.60
CA VAL A 116 -3.26 -2.84 -14.23
C VAL A 116 -3.95 -4.16 -14.57
N GLU A 117 -4.00 -4.49 -15.84
CA GLU A 117 -4.61 -5.72 -16.34
C GLU A 117 -3.66 -6.93 -16.23
N ASN A 118 -4.23 -8.13 -16.26
CA ASN A 118 -3.50 -9.41 -16.27
C ASN A 118 -2.53 -9.55 -15.09
N MET A 119 -2.97 -9.19 -13.89
CA MET A 119 -2.16 -9.23 -12.67
C MET A 119 -1.46 -10.58 -12.50
N LYS A 120 -0.16 -10.51 -12.23
CA LYS A 120 0.71 -11.65 -11.92
C LYS A 120 1.71 -11.22 -10.87
N MET A 121 2.09 -12.15 -10.00
CA MET A 121 3.19 -11.98 -9.06
C MET A 121 4.53 -11.89 -9.81
N ASP A 122 5.44 -11.07 -9.29
CA ASP A 122 6.81 -10.92 -9.81
C ASP A 122 6.88 -10.56 -11.31
N ALA A 123 5.93 -9.76 -11.77
CA ALA A 123 5.88 -9.23 -13.13
C ALA A 123 6.21 -7.73 -13.15
N LEU A 124 6.40 -7.20 -14.34
CA LEU A 124 6.56 -5.75 -14.57
C LEU A 124 5.22 -5.15 -14.97
N ILE A 125 5.08 -3.85 -14.79
CA ILE A 125 3.94 -3.11 -15.35
C ILE A 125 4.40 -2.45 -16.65
N ARG A 126 3.84 -2.89 -17.76
CA ARG A 126 4.01 -2.26 -19.08
C ARG A 126 2.85 -1.32 -19.32
N VAL A 127 3.17 -0.11 -19.76
CA VAL A 127 2.19 0.96 -20.01
C VAL A 127 2.15 1.29 -21.49
N ASP A 128 0.95 1.28 -22.04
CA ASP A 128 0.67 1.83 -23.36
C ASP A 128 0.11 3.26 -23.19
N THR A 129 0.99 4.22 -23.35
CA THR A 129 0.64 5.64 -23.18
C THR A 129 -0.33 6.16 -24.25
N LYS A 130 -0.37 5.51 -25.42
CA LYS A 130 -1.28 5.92 -26.51
C LYS A 130 -2.72 5.50 -26.22
N ASN A 131 -2.90 4.28 -25.72
CA ASN A 131 -4.20 3.71 -25.40
C ASN A 131 -4.59 3.93 -23.94
N ARG A 132 -3.71 4.51 -23.12
CA ARG A 132 -3.90 4.69 -21.67
C ARG A 132 -4.26 3.39 -20.95
N THR A 133 -3.49 2.34 -21.23
CA THR A 133 -3.68 1.03 -20.61
C THR A 133 -2.39 0.56 -19.96
N ALA A 134 -2.54 -0.19 -18.89
CA ALA A 134 -1.42 -0.80 -18.17
C ALA A 134 -1.68 -2.30 -18.00
N SER A 135 -0.65 -3.11 -18.17
CA SER A 135 -0.77 -4.56 -18.03
C SER A 135 0.50 -5.18 -17.46
N CYS A 136 0.34 -6.27 -16.71
CA CYS A 136 1.48 -7.07 -16.29
C CYS A 136 2.15 -7.73 -17.49
N ALA A 137 3.47 -7.63 -17.54
CA ALA A 137 4.30 -8.27 -18.54
C ALA A 137 5.44 -9.04 -17.88
N VAL A 138 5.83 -10.15 -18.50
CA VAL A 138 7.03 -10.87 -18.10
C VAL A 138 8.23 -10.32 -18.88
N GLN A 139 9.39 -10.28 -18.23
CA GLN A 139 10.61 -9.71 -18.81
C GLN A 139 10.94 -10.28 -20.20
N GLY A 140 10.70 -11.58 -20.41
CA GLY A 140 10.96 -12.27 -21.68
C GLY A 140 10.11 -11.79 -22.88
N LYS A 141 9.04 -11.02 -22.64
CA LYS A 141 8.16 -10.46 -23.67
C LYS A 141 8.37 -8.98 -23.94
N LEU A 142 9.32 -8.34 -23.25
CA LEU A 142 9.63 -6.93 -23.46
C LEU A 142 10.30 -6.70 -24.81
N LEU A 143 9.84 -5.66 -25.48
CA LEU A 143 10.39 -5.20 -26.76
C LEU A 143 10.99 -3.80 -26.60
N PRO A 144 11.99 -3.43 -27.41
CA PRO A 144 12.47 -2.06 -27.46
C PRO A 144 11.33 -1.09 -27.78
N GLY A 145 11.23 -0.01 -27.02
CA GLY A 145 10.17 0.96 -27.14
C GLY A 145 9.00 0.75 -26.16
N ASP A 146 8.90 -0.39 -25.46
CA ASP A 146 7.94 -0.57 -24.37
C ASP A 146 8.26 0.39 -23.23
N PHE A 147 7.22 0.93 -22.59
CA PHE A 147 7.34 1.71 -21.36
C PHE A 147 7.04 0.83 -20.15
N VAL A 148 7.91 0.88 -19.17
CA VAL A 148 7.82 0.10 -17.93
C VAL A 148 7.85 1.03 -16.73
N VAL A 149 6.98 0.76 -15.75
CA VAL A 149 6.95 1.50 -14.48
C VAL A 149 8.21 1.20 -13.67
N VAL A 150 8.87 2.25 -13.19
CA VAL A 150 10.04 2.17 -12.31
C VAL A 150 9.79 2.94 -11.02
N GLY A 151 10.35 2.46 -9.92
CA GLY A 151 10.08 3.00 -8.59
C GLY A 151 8.69 2.62 -8.07
N GLU A 152 8.31 3.21 -6.95
CA GLU A 152 7.06 2.90 -6.25
C GLU A 152 6.04 4.06 -6.31
N GLU A 153 6.48 5.25 -6.73
CA GLU A 153 5.62 6.43 -6.82
C GLU A 153 4.56 6.27 -7.91
N GLY A 154 3.35 6.74 -7.62
CA GLY A 154 2.22 6.63 -8.54
C GLY A 154 1.65 5.22 -8.68
N VAL A 155 2.06 4.27 -7.83
CA VAL A 155 1.50 2.90 -7.80
C VAL A 155 0.66 2.72 -6.55
N ARG A 156 -0.55 2.21 -6.72
CA ARG A 156 -1.46 1.85 -5.65
C ARG A 156 -1.82 0.38 -5.74
N VAL A 157 -1.72 -0.34 -4.63
CA VAL A 157 -2.12 -1.75 -4.51
C VAL A 157 -3.30 -1.84 -3.56
N ASP A 158 -4.41 -2.43 -4.02
CA ASP A 158 -5.57 -2.69 -3.19
C ASP A 158 -5.43 -4.08 -2.57
N PHE A 159 -5.10 -4.12 -1.28
CA PHE A 159 -5.07 -5.37 -0.54
C PHE A 159 -6.50 -5.79 -0.17
N PRO A 160 -6.89 -7.06 -0.40
CA PRO A 160 -8.17 -7.54 0.09
C PRO A 160 -8.19 -7.44 1.61
N GLU A 161 -9.25 -6.84 2.15
CA GLU A 161 -9.51 -6.87 3.58
C GLU A 161 -9.58 -8.34 4.00
N ARG A 162 -8.69 -8.77 4.87
CA ARG A 162 -8.84 -10.08 5.51
C ARG A 162 -10.04 -9.99 6.42
N PRO A 163 -11.10 -10.82 6.22
CA PRO A 163 -12.15 -10.93 7.20
C PRO A 163 -11.45 -11.27 8.53
N ARG A 164 -11.81 -10.57 9.61
CA ARG A 164 -11.36 -10.95 10.94
C ARG A 164 -11.80 -12.39 11.15
N GLU A 165 -10.90 -13.34 11.14
CA GLU A 165 -11.06 -14.52 11.95
C GLU A 165 -11.09 -14.00 13.38
N ILE A 166 -12.29 -13.97 13.95
CA ILE A 166 -12.47 -13.84 15.37
C ILE A 166 -11.85 -15.11 15.92
N GLY A 167 -10.57 -15.02 16.28
CA GLY A 167 -10.00 -15.98 17.20
C GLY A 167 -10.81 -15.84 18.47
N VAL A 168 -11.85 -16.66 18.61
CA VAL A 168 -12.47 -16.94 19.88
C VAL A 168 -11.33 -17.58 20.67
N PHE A 169 -10.64 -16.77 21.46
CA PHE A 169 -9.94 -17.29 22.60
C PHE A 169 -11.05 -17.81 23.51
N GLU A 170 -11.43 -19.09 23.33
CA GLU A 170 -12.00 -19.85 24.40
C GLU A 170 -10.95 -19.83 25.51
N VAL A 171 -11.16 -18.94 26.44
CA VAL A 171 -10.60 -19.09 27.77
C VAL A 171 -11.24 -20.39 28.27
N MET A 172 -10.55 -21.49 28.07
CA MET A 172 -10.81 -22.70 28.83
C MET A 172 -10.57 -22.31 30.28
N GLY A 173 -11.63 -21.92 30.94
CA GLY A 173 -11.70 -21.88 32.39
C GLY A 173 -11.49 -23.31 32.87
N GLY A 174 -10.25 -23.66 33.16
CA GLY A 174 -9.94 -24.86 33.88
C GLY A 174 -10.55 -24.74 35.27
N ASP A 175 -11.67 -25.41 35.49
CA ASP A 175 -12.15 -25.74 36.82
C ASP A 175 -11.06 -26.58 37.51
N VAL A 176 -10.26 -25.91 38.33
CA VAL A 176 -9.40 -26.59 39.31
C VAL A 176 -10.32 -26.94 40.46
N SER A 177 -10.98 -28.06 40.34
CA SER A 177 -11.61 -28.76 41.47
C SER A 177 -10.51 -29.19 42.43
N SER A 178 -10.35 -28.43 43.51
CA SER A 178 -9.53 -28.83 44.64
C SER A 178 -10.31 -29.82 45.48
N GLU A 179 -10.16 -31.11 45.21
CA GLU A 179 -10.50 -32.14 46.18
C GLU A 179 -9.41 -32.17 47.25
N ARG A 180 -9.80 -31.83 48.50
CA ARG A 180 -9.02 -32.12 49.69
C ARG A 180 -9.28 -33.56 50.08
N PRO A 181 -8.25 -34.40 50.30
CA PRO A 181 -8.43 -35.66 50.96
C PRO A 181 -8.59 -35.48 52.46
N SER A 182 -9.50 -36.24 53.02
CA SER A 182 -9.79 -36.41 54.46
C SER A 182 -8.66 -37.08 55.20
#